data_7fcf4a9f87f6ab49047c0e32e6aee47c
#
_entry.id   7fcf4a9f87f6ab49047c0e32e6aee47c
#
_cell.length_a   1.000
_cell.length_b   1.000
_cell.length_c   1.000
_cell.angle_alpha   90.00
_cell.angle_beta   90.00
_cell.angle_gamma   90.00
#
_symmetry.space_group_name_H-M   'P 1'
#
loop_
_entity.id
_entity.type
_entity.pdbx_description
1 polymer ?
#
loop_
_entity_poly.entity_id
_entity_poly.type
_entity_poly.pdbx_seq_one_letter_code
_entity_poly.pdbx_strand_id
1 'polypeptide(L)'
;PGYLQKEWTEGDRRFFHYKMDSKILNFYAFNSARYEVKKEMYKGISLEIYYHKPHTFNLDRMMKGMKASLDYNAENFSPYQHKQARIIEFPRTGGTFAQSFPNTIPFSESIGFIADVDDENNDGVDYPFAVTVHEVAHQWWAHQVIGADVLGATMLSESMSEYVSLKVLEHQQGKEKMRTFLKKALDDYLMQRTFERKRENPLMYNDGQGYIHYQKGSMVLYAMSDYIGEKKLNGALKKYVEKVQFQNPPYTTSIDMVNHIKEVTPDSLQYLIHDMFETITLYKNRLVKAKSTKLKNGKYQVDIEFEVSKYRNDDQGKIYYGEHVGDTLSYKNDKMKSPVLSVPLKDYIDIGIFTEETVNGKKKTKELYLQKYKITKIFNKITIIVDKKPSEVGVDPYN
;
A
#
# COMPACT_ATOMS: atom_id res chain seq x y z
N PRO A 1 2.29 7.30 -24.98
CA PRO A 1 3.73 7.45 -24.67
C PRO A 1 4.50 8.06 -25.83
N GLY A 2 5.76 8.47 -25.54
CA GLY A 2 6.68 9.01 -26.51
C GLY A 2 6.85 10.52 -26.43
N TYR A 3 7.94 10.97 -27.06
CA TYR A 3 8.32 12.40 -27.15
C TYR A 3 7.87 12.94 -28.50
N LEU A 4 7.22 14.11 -28.52
CA LEU A 4 6.80 14.78 -29.76
C LEU A 4 8.05 15.13 -30.59
N GLN A 5 8.17 14.57 -31.78
CA GLN A 5 9.25 14.82 -32.71
C GLN A 5 8.86 15.88 -33.74
N LYS A 6 7.62 15.82 -34.22
CA LYS A 6 7.11 16.68 -35.27
C LYS A 6 5.59 16.84 -35.12
N GLU A 7 5.12 18.05 -35.38
CA GLU A 7 3.72 18.39 -35.54
C GLU A 7 3.56 19.17 -36.84
N TRP A 8 2.48 18.89 -37.61
CA TRP A 8 2.18 19.61 -38.83
C TRP A 8 0.69 19.58 -39.15
N THR A 9 0.26 20.42 -40.10
CA THR A 9 -1.12 20.49 -40.57
C THR A 9 -1.15 20.26 -42.07
N GLU A 10 -2.08 19.44 -42.52
CA GLU A 10 -2.39 19.25 -43.95
C GLU A 10 -3.92 19.37 -44.15
N GLY A 11 -4.34 20.39 -44.88
CA GLY A 11 -5.76 20.76 -44.99
C GLY A 11 -6.33 21.14 -43.61
N ASP A 12 -7.37 20.47 -43.16
CA ASP A 12 -8.07 20.64 -41.93
C ASP A 12 -7.60 19.66 -40.80
N ARG A 13 -6.59 18.87 -41.06
CA ARG A 13 -6.08 17.84 -40.17
C ARG A 13 -4.73 18.23 -39.55
N ARG A 14 -4.59 17.96 -38.24
CA ARG A 14 -3.32 18.02 -37.51
C ARG A 14 -2.73 16.63 -37.36
N PHE A 15 -1.43 16.54 -37.56
CA PHE A 15 -0.65 15.30 -37.43
C PHE A 15 0.43 15.47 -36.37
N PHE A 16 0.67 14.38 -35.67
CA PHE A 16 1.67 14.32 -34.59
C PHE A 16 2.51 13.08 -34.78
N HIS A 17 3.83 13.24 -34.68
CA HIS A 17 4.76 12.13 -34.66
C HIS A 17 5.42 12.05 -33.28
N TYR A 18 5.08 11.00 -32.54
CA TYR A 18 5.71 10.67 -31.25
C TYR A 18 6.65 9.49 -31.40
N LYS A 19 7.79 9.52 -30.72
CA LYS A 19 8.78 8.44 -30.71
C LYS A 19 9.35 8.26 -29.31
N MET A 20 9.46 7.00 -28.88
CA MET A 20 10.22 6.62 -27.69
C MET A 20 11.71 6.59 -28.00
N ASP A 21 12.55 6.88 -27.02
CA ASP A 21 14.01 6.79 -27.10
C ASP A 21 14.56 5.47 -26.52
N SER A 22 13.66 4.62 -26.01
CA SER A 22 13.97 3.29 -25.49
C SER A 22 12.86 2.27 -25.85
N LYS A 23 13.15 0.99 -25.70
CA LYS A 23 12.14 -0.06 -25.81
C LYS A 23 11.12 0.07 -24.69
N ILE A 24 9.86 -0.17 -24.99
CA ILE A 24 8.74 -0.20 -24.05
C ILE A 24 7.89 -1.44 -24.31
N LEU A 25 7.05 -1.79 -23.34
CA LEU A 25 5.96 -2.75 -23.56
C LEU A 25 5.07 -2.25 -24.69
N ASN A 26 4.45 -3.17 -25.43
CA ASN A 26 3.42 -2.83 -26.42
C ASN A 26 2.13 -2.40 -25.70
N PHE A 27 2.24 -1.29 -24.97
CA PHE A 27 1.24 -0.75 -24.07
C PHE A 27 1.19 0.77 -24.22
N TYR A 28 0.15 1.26 -24.90
CA TYR A 28 -0.02 2.67 -25.22
C TYR A 28 -1.49 3.00 -25.48
N ALA A 29 -1.85 4.27 -25.35
CA ALA A 29 -3.17 4.78 -25.68
C ALA A 29 -3.08 6.05 -26.53
N PHE A 30 -4.12 6.34 -27.27
CA PHE A 30 -4.32 7.59 -28.00
C PHE A 30 -5.35 8.43 -27.27
N ASN A 31 -4.97 9.65 -26.90
CA ASN A 31 -5.85 10.62 -26.28
C ASN A 31 -5.89 11.87 -27.18
N SER A 32 -7.09 12.36 -27.46
CA SER A 32 -7.29 13.55 -28.29
C SER A 32 -8.46 14.37 -27.74
N ALA A 33 -8.19 15.58 -27.31
CA ALA A 33 -9.16 16.58 -26.89
C ALA A 33 -8.57 17.99 -27.01
N ARG A 34 -9.35 19.00 -26.65
CA ARG A 34 -8.88 20.39 -26.53
C ARG A 34 -8.33 20.61 -25.13
N TYR A 35 -7.09 20.18 -24.90
CA TYR A 35 -6.41 20.30 -23.62
C TYR A 35 -5.75 21.64 -23.44
N GLU A 36 -5.81 22.18 -22.20
CA GLU A 36 -4.82 23.04 -21.62
C GLU A 36 -3.69 22.18 -21.02
N VAL A 37 -2.49 22.79 -20.87
CA VAL A 37 -1.33 22.04 -20.35
C VAL A 37 -0.68 22.81 -19.23
N LYS A 38 -0.59 22.21 -18.04
CA LYS A 38 0.27 22.68 -16.97
C LYS A 38 1.60 21.93 -17.07
N LYS A 39 2.70 22.67 -17.19
CA LYS A 39 4.04 22.12 -17.41
C LYS A 39 5.04 22.66 -16.41
N GLU A 40 5.91 21.81 -15.90
CA GLU A 40 6.99 22.17 -15.01
C GLU A 40 8.22 21.29 -15.28
N MET A 41 9.42 21.88 -15.17
CA MET A 41 10.68 21.12 -15.17
C MET A 41 11.08 20.75 -13.75
N TYR A 42 11.25 19.46 -13.47
CA TYR A 42 11.61 18.96 -12.16
C TYR A 42 12.79 17.96 -12.27
N LYS A 43 13.94 18.31 -11.70
CA LYS A 43 15.16 17.45 -11.72
C LYS A 43 15.53 16.92 -13.12
N GLY A 44 15.33 17.76 -14.15
CA GLY A 44 15.58 17.38 -15.54
C GLY A 44 14.46 16.60 -16.25
N ILE A 45 13.34 16.37 -15.57
CA ILE A 45 12.16 15.68 -16.10
C ILE A 45 11.08 16.72 -16.41
N SER A 46 10.49 16.66 -17.61
CA SER A 46 9.30 17.46 -17.97
C SER A 46 8.06 16.84 -17.35
N LEU A 47 7.47 17.49 -16.36
CA LEU A 47 6.18 17.11 -15.78
C LEU A 47 5.08 17.85 -16.52
N GLU A 48 4.09 17.13 -17.03
CA GLU A 48 3.01 17.68 -17.84
C GLU A 48 1.66 17.15 -17.40
N ILE A 49 0.68 18.05 -17.19
CA ILE A 49 -0.73 17.67 -16.92
C ILE A 49 -1.59 18.28 -18.02
N TYR A 50 -2.18 17.44 -18.84
CA TYR A 50 -3.15 17.79 -19.89
C TYR A 50 -4.54 17.72 -19.30
N TYR A 51 -5.26 18.83 -19.28
CA TYR A 51 -6.54 18.93 -18.58
C TYR A 51 -7.57 19.73 -19.37
N HIS A 52 -8.84 19.48 -19.09
CA HIS A 52 -9.93 20.29 -19.60
C HIS A 52 -9.98 21.63 -18.87
N LYS A 53 -10.08 22.73 -19.60
CA LYS A 53 -9.92 24.10 -19.10
C LYS A 53 -10.64 24.45 -17.79
N PRO A 54 -11.89 24.00 -17.52
CA PRO A 54 -12.55 24.23 -16.23
C PRO A 54 -12.03 23.39 -15.06
N HIS A 55 -11.26 22.32 -15.31
CA HIS A 55 -10.88 21.32 -14.31
C HIS A 55 -9.52 21.62 -13.68
N THR A 56 -9.41 22.76 -13.02
CA THR A 56 -8.16 23.25 -12.42
C THR A 56 -7.99 22.90 -10.94
N PHE A 57 -9.00 22.29 -10.31
CA PHE A 57 -9.12 22.16 -8.85
C PHE A 57 -7.94 21.44 -8.19
N ASN A 58 -7.46 20.34 -8.78
CA ASN A 58 -6.48 19.45 -8.18
C ASN A 58 -5.11 19.40 -8.88
N LEU A 59 -4.86 20.31 -9.85
CA LEU A 59 -3.61 20.29 -10.63
C LEU A 59 -2.36 20.40 -9.76
N ASP A 60 -2.38 21.23 -8.70
CA ASP A 60 -1.24 21.38 -7.80
C ASP A 60 -1.04 20.14 -6.92
N ARG A 61 -2.12 19.47 -6.50
CA ARG A 61 -2.06 18.20 -5.76
C ARG A 61 -1.44 17.11 -6.61
N MET A 62 -1.91 16.96 -7.86
CA MET A 62 -1.38 15.99 -8.80
C MET A 62 0.09 16.26 -9.14
N MET A 63 0.45 17.52 -9.38
CA MET A 63 1.85 17.91 -9.60
C MET A 63 2.74 17.60 -8.39
N LYS A 64 2.25 17.85 -7.17
CA LYS A 64 2.93 17.47 -5.92
C LYS A 64 3.08 15.95 -5.81
N GLY A 65 2.03 15.19 -6.16
CA GLY A 65 2.06 13.72 -6.19
C GLY A 65 3.11 13.17 -7.15
N MET A 66 3.17 13.72 -8.37
CA MET A 66 4.21 13.34 -9.35
C MET A 66 5.62 13.52 -8.78
N LYS A 67 5.92 14.68 -8.21
CA LYS A 67 7.24 14.99 -7.63
C LYS A 67 7.58 14.06 -6.48
N ALA A 68 6.64 13.87 -5.55
CA ALA A 68 6.84 13.05 -4.37
C ALA A 68 7.09 11.56 -4.73
N SER A 69 6.33 11.04 -5.69
CA SER A 69 6.53 9.67 -6.17
C SER A 69 7.86 9.49 -6.91
N LEU A 70 8.21 10.44 -7.79
CA LEU A 70 9.50 10.42 -8.49
C LEU A 70 10.67 10.44 -7.50
N ASP A 71 10.61 11.29 -6.48
CA ASP A 71 11.67 11.39 -5.47
C ASP A 71 11.79 10.09 -4.66
N TYR A 72 10.67 9.58 -4.14
CA TYR A 72 10.68 8.37 -3.34
C TYR A 72 11.22 7.15 -4.11
N ASN A 73 10.73 6.93 -5.32
CA ASN A 73 11.16 5.79 -6.13
C ASN A 73 12.63 5.94 -6.58
N ALA A 74 13.05 7.15 -6.99
CA ALA A 74 14.43 7.37 -7.42
C ALA A 74 15.44 7.22 -6.27
N GLU A 75 15.10 7.62 -5.06
CA GLU A 75 15.93 7.46 -3.87
C GLU A 75 16.03 6.01 -3.43
N ASN A 76 14.89 5.32 -3.40
CA ASN A 76 14.78 3.99 -2.78
C ASN A 76 15.06 2.83 -3.73
N PHE A 77 14.88 2.99 -5.05
CA PHE A 77 14.98 1.87 -6.00
C PHE A 77 15.98 2.13 -7.13
N SER A 78 15.64 3.01 -8.07
CA SER A 78 16.51 3.31 -9.23
C SER A 78 16.13 4.66 -9.86
N PRO A 79 17.00 5.26 -10.68
CA PRO A 79 16.65 6.48 -11.40
C PRO A 79 15.43 6.30 -12.31
N TYR A 80 14.66 7.39 -12.50
CA TYR A 80 13.58 7.43 -13.48
C TYR A 80 14.14 7.32 -14.91
N GLN A 81 13.56 6.42 -15.72
CA GLN A 81 14.09 6.08 -17.04
C GLN A 81 13.72 7.04 -18.16
N HIS A 82 12.79 7.97 -17.94
CA HIS A 82 12.28 8.86 -18.97
C HIS A 82 12.61 10.34 -18.69
N LYS A 83 12.54 11.18 -19.75
CA LYS A 83 12.74 12.64 -19.65
C LYS A 83 11.44 13.41 -19.44
N GLN A 84 10.31 12.73 -19.44
CA GLN A 84 8.99 13.31 -19.15
C GLN A 84 8.14 12.35 -18.34
N ALA A 85 7.19 12.89 -17.57
CA ALA A 85 6.05 12.19 -17.01
C ALA A 85 4.80 13.03 -17.30
N ARG A 86 3.78 12.41 -17.89
CA ARG A 86 2.59 13.10 -18.38
C ARG A 86 1.33 12.50 -17.82
N ILE A 87 0.45 13.32 -17.26
CA ILE A 87 -0.91 12.95 -16.92
C ILE A 87 -1.83 13.52 -18.01
N ILE A 88 -2.81 12.74 -18.48
CA ILE A 88 -3.77 13.16 -19.48
C ILE A 88 -5.17 12.85 -19.00
N GLU A 89 -5.99 13.89 -18.82
CA GLU A 89 -7.38 13.77 -18.43
C GLU A 89 -8.20 13.01 -19.46
N PHE A 90 -9.11 12.14 -18.99
CA PHE A 90 -10.19 11.60 -19.80
C PHE A 90 -11.53 11.68 -19.05
N PRO A 91 -12.67 11.75 -19.77
CA PRO A 91 -13.97 11.92 -19.14
C PRO A 91 -14.41 10.68 -18.35
N ARG A 92 -15.10 10.89 -17.23
CA ARG A 92 -15.63 9.83 -16.33
C ARG A 92 -16.56 8.82 -17.03
N THR A 93 -17.13 9.18 -18.19
CA THR A 93 -17.89 8.25 -19.01
C THR A 93 -17.04 7.11 -19.59
N GLY A 94 -15.71 7.28 -19.62
CA GLY A 94 -14.75 6.23 -19.95
C GLY A 94 -14.39 5.31 -18.79
N GLY A 95 -14.86 5.62 -17.59
CA GLY A 95 -14.61 4.89 -16.34
C GLY A 95 -13.98 5.74 -15.24
N THR A 96 -13.91 5.19 -14.03
CA THR A 96 -13.35 5.84 -12.83
C THR A 96 -12.06 5.14 -12.47
N PHE A 97 -10.97 5.43 -13.19
CA PHE A 97 -9.66 4.83 -12.99
C PHE A 97 -8.55 5.73 -13.54
N ALA A 98 -7.32 5.41 -13.23
CA ALA A 98 -6.14 5.87 -13.93
C ALA A 98 -5.34 4.65 -14.42
N GLN A 99 -4.42 4.84 -15.36
CA GLN A 99 -3.58 3.77 -15.85
C GLN A 99 -2.22 4.29 -16.31
N SER A 100 -1.16 3.64 -15.86
CA SER A 100 0.19 4.05 -16.18
C SER A 100 0.70 3.36 -17.45
N PHE A 101 0.90 4.15 -18.50
CA PHE A 101 1.69 3.76 -19.67
C PHE A 101 3.11 4.32 -19.53
N PRO A 102 4.11 3.82 -20.29
CA PRO A 102 5.45 4.40 -20.25
C PRO A 102 5.40 5.94 -20.45
N ASN A 103 5.87 6.68 -19.46
CA ASN A 103 5.89 8.16 -19.37
C ASN A 103 4.57 8.92 -19.59
N THR A 104 3.42 8.23 -19.60
CA THR A 104 2.11 8.83 -19.89
C THR A 104 1.01 8.12 -19.11
N ILE A 105 0.20 8.87 -18.37
CA ILE A 105 -0.81 8.38 -17.44
C ILE A 105 -2.16 8.97 -17.81
N PRO A 106 -3.02 8.28 -18.60
CA PRO A 106 -4.44 8.61 -18.66
C PRO A 106 -5.09 8.54 -17.28
N PHE A 107 -5.87 9.57 -16.95
CA PHE A 107 -6.42 9.76 -15.61
C PHE A 107 -7.87 10.27 -15.69
N SER A 108 -8.81 9.54 -15.07
CA SER A 108 -10.21 9.95 -15.08
C SER A 108 -10.42 11.29 -14.36
N GLU A 109 -11.23 12.16 -14.97
CA GLU A 109 -11.62 13.42 -14.36
C GLU A 109 -12.19 13.24 -12.95
N SER A 110 -12.97 12.17 -12.72
CA SER A 110 -13.72 11.94 -11.49
C SER A 110 -12.86 11.70 -10.24
N ILE A 111 -11.74 10.97 -10.38
CA ILE A 111 -10.85 10.65 -9.25
C ILE A 111 -9.66 11.60 -9.13
N GLY A 112 -9.41 12.40 -10.17
CA GLY A 112 -8.31 13.36 -10.22
C GLY A 112 -8.79 14.80 -10.24
N PHE A 113 -9.19 15.25 -11.41
CA PHE A 113 -9.33 16.67 -11.74
C PHE A 113 -10.48 17.37 -11.03
N ILE A 114 -11.63 16.70 -10.89
CA ILE A 114 -12.86 17.25 -10.27
C ILE A 114 -13.24 16.57 -8.96
N ALA A 115 -12.35 15.71 -8.42
CA ALA A 115 -12.58 15.11 -7.11
C ALA A 115 -12.66 16.20 -6.05
N ASP A 116 -13.69 16.13 -5.21
CA ASP A 116 -13.82 16.99 -4.05
C ASP A 116 -12.91 16.51 -2.93
N VAL A 117 -11.93 17.34 -2.54
CA VAL A 117 -10.98 17.04 -1.46
C VAL A 117 -11.17 18.07 -0.36
N ASP A 118 -11.75 17.64 0.74
CA ASP A 118 -11.92 18.47 1.93
C ASP A 118 -10.61 18.55 2.73
N ASP A 119 -9.87 19.64 2.54
CA ASP A 119 -8.63 19.91 3.27
C ASP A 119 -8.85 20.21 4.76
N GLU A 120 -10.08 20.57 5.14
CA GLU A 120 -10.44 20.88 6.53
C GLU A 120 -10.82 19.62 7.30
N ASN A 121 -11.45 18.65 6.62
CA ASN A 121 -11.79 17.36 7.18
C ASN A 121 -10.63 16.39 7.00
N ASN A 122 -9.84 16.27 8.03
CA ASN A 122 -8.60 15.51 8.04
C ASN A 122 -8.78 13.96 7.94
N ASP A 123 -10.01 13.46 7.79
CA ASP A 123 -10.34 12.02 7.77
C ASP A 123 -10.53 11.46 6.35
N GLY A 124 -10.49 12.32 5.33
CA GLY A 124 -10.60 11.93 3.92
C GLY A 124 -9.28 11.50 3.30
N VAL A 125 -9.37 10.65 2.27
CA VAL A 125 -8.25 10.29 1.39
C VAL A 125 -8.12 11.34 0.30
N ASP A 126 -6.94 11.97 0.16
CA ASP A 126 -6.61 12.82 -0.98
C ASP A 126 -6.36 11.93 -2.21
N TYR A 127 -7.44 11.48 -2.86
CA TYR A 127 -7.37 10.61 -4.04
C TYR A 127 -6.57 11.22 -5.20
N PRO A 128 -6.72 12.51 -5.57
CA PRO A 128 -5.90 13.10 -6.62
C PRO A 128 -4.40 12.99 -6.35
N PHE A 129 -3.98 13.16 -5.11
CA PHE A 129 -2.58 12.98 -4.72
C PHE A 129 -2.20 11.49 -4.67
N ALA A 130 -2.96 10.67 -3.93
CA ALA A 130 -2.62 9.28 -3.68
C ALA A 130 -2.58 8.44 -4.96
N VAL A 131 -3.59 8.57 -5.83
CA VAL A 131 -3.63 7.86 -7.11
C VAL A 131 -2.54 8.37 -8.07
N THR A 132 -2.22 9.67 -8.05
CA THR A 132 -1.08 10.17 -8.83
C THR A 132 0.24 9.54 -8.37
N VAL A 133 0.46 9.39 -7.07
CA VAL A 133 1.66 8.73 -6.53
C VAL A 133 1.70 7.26 -6.98
N HIS A 134 0.60 6.55 -6.91
CA HIS A 134 0.44 5.17 -7.35
C HIS A 134 0.79 5.00 -8.82
N GLU A 135 0.18 5.78 -9.70
CA GLU A 135 0.40 5.69 -11.15
C GLU A 135 1.83 6.04 -11.56
N VAL A 136 2.44 7.01 -10.89
CA VAL A 136 3.87 7.31 -11.15
C VAL A 136 4.76 6.18 -10.66
N ALA A 137 4.42 5.49 -9.55
CA ALA A 137 5.19 4.35 -9.05
C ALA A 137 5.22 3.18 -10.05
N HIS A 138 4.16 2.99 -10.83
CA HIS A 138 4.14 2.02 -11.93
C HIS A 138 5.23 2.23 -12.98
N GLN A 139 5.83 3.41 -13.08
CA GLN A 139 6.96 3.63 -13.97
C GLN A 139 8.18 2.79 -13.55
N TRP A 140 8.23 2.34 -12.29
CA TRP A 140 9.16 1.31 -11.78
C TRP A 140 8.49 -0.06 -11.75
N TRP A 141 7.35 -0.17 -11.09
CA TRP A 141 6.63 -1.41 -10.80
C TRP A 141 5.59 -1.74 -11.88
N ALA A 142 6.02 -1.98 -13.06
CA ALA A 142 5.43 -2.46 -14.30
C ALA A 142 6.31 -2.15 -15.52
N HIS A 143 7.06 -1.01 -15.50
CA HIS A 143 7.81 -0.55 -16.67
C HIS A 143 9.32 -0.75 -16.56
N GLN A 144 9.90 -0.74 -15.36
CA GLN A 144 11.28 -1.21 -15.14
C GLN A 144 11.29 -2.68 -14.74
N VAL A 145 10.42 -3.07 -13.79
CA VAL A 145 10.23 -4.44 -13.35
C VAL A 145 8.99 -5.01 -14.05
N ILE A 146 9.19 -5.89 -15.00
CA ILE A 146 8.12 -6.54 -15.76
C ILE A 146 7.94 -7.95 -15.22
N GLY A 147 6.78 -8.24 -14.62
CA GLY A 147 6.43 -9.57 -14.12
C GLY A 147 6.11 -10.55 -15.25
N ALA A 148 6.46 -11.82 -15.06
CA ALA A 148 5.98 -12.90 -15.90
C ALA A 148 4.44 -13.01 -15.79
N ASP A 149 3.78 -13.40 -16.86
CA ASP A 149 2.33 -13.64 -16.89
C ASP A 149 1.99 -14.97 -16.21
N VAL A 150 2.09 -14.96 -14.89
CA VAL A 150 1.83 -16.09 -13.99
C VAL A 150 1.11 -15.60 -12.73
N LEU A 151 0.64 -16.53 -11.89
CA LEU A 151 0.06 -16.17 -10.58
C LEU A 151 1.05 -15.31 -9.78
N GLY A 152 0.54 -14.26 -9.15
CA GLY A 152 1.33 -13.29 -8.40
C GLY A 152 1.87 -12.12 -9.21
N ALA A 153 1.67 -12.07 -10.52
CA ALA A 153 2.17 -10.97 -11.38
C ALA A 153 1.69 -9.59 -10.89
N THR A 154 0.42 -9.47 -10.50
CA THR A 154 -0.16 -8.21 -10.02
C THR A 154 0.37 -7.76 -8.65
N MET A 155 1.01 -8.64 -7.88
CA MET A 155 1.74 -8.23 -6.68
C MET A 155 2.96 -7.36 -7.05
N LEU A 156 3.65 -7.67 -8.15
CA LEU A 156 4.83 -6.91 -8.60
C LEU A 156 4.48 -5.51 -9.11
N SER A 157 3.28 -5.31 -9.61
CA SER A 157 2.81 -4.01 -10.11
C SER A 157 1.95 -3.30 -9.06
N GLU A 158 0.76 -3.79 -8.79
CA GLU A 158 -0.26 -3.10 -7.99
C GLU A 158 0.11 -3.00 -6.50
N SER A 159 0.50 -4.13 -5.87
CA SER A 159 0.86 -4.11 -4.45
C SER A 159 2.08 -3.23 -4.19
N MET A 160 3.04 -3.22 -5.11
CA MET A 160 4.22 -2.38 -4.97
C MET A 160 3.91 -0.90 -5.17
N SER A 161 3.06 -0.54 -6.13
CA SER A 161 2.64 0.85 -6.35
C SER A 161 1.79 1.38 -5.18
N GLU A 162 0.93 0.55 -4.61
CA GLU A 162 0.18 0.88 -3.40
C GLU A 162 1.11 1.05 -2.18
N TYR A 163 2.10 0.17 -2.00
CA TYR A 163 3.10 0.34 -0.95
C TYR A 163 3.83 1.66 -1.05
N VAL A 164 4.27 2.04 -2.25
CA VAL A 164 4.90 3.35 -2.50
C VAL A 164 3.93 4.48 -2.15
N SER A 165 2.66 4.38 -2.58
CA SER A 165 1.64 5.37 -2.27
C SER A 165 1.48 5.57 -0.75
N LEU A 166 1.36 4.48 0.02
CA LEU A 166 1.28 4.53 1.48
C LEU A 166 2.53 5.16 2.11
N LYS A 167 3.73 4.81 1.64
CA LYS A 167 4.97 5.37 2.20
C LYS A 167 5.15 6.85 1.88
N VAL A 168 4.81 7.27 0.67
CA VAL A 168 4.83 8.70 0.29
C VAL A 168 3.79 9.48 1.11
N LEU A 169 2.59 8.94 1.31
CA LEU A 169 1.57 9.55 2.17
C LEU A 169 2.07 9.68 3.62
N GLU A 170 2.69 8.63 4.17
CA GLU A 170 3.27 8.66 5.52
C GLU A 170 4.33 9.76 5.65
N HIS A 171 5.24 9.88 4.70
CA HIS A 171 6.28 10.92 4.70
C HIS A 171 5.71 12.34 4.55
N GLN A 172 4.57 12.50 3.85
CA GLN A 172 3.95 13.81 3.64
C GLN A 172 2.98 14.23 4.75
N GLN A 173 2.30 13.28 5.37
CA GLN A 173 1.17 13.55 6.28
C GLN A 173 1.41 13.06 7.72
N GLY A 174 2.44 12.24 7.92
CA GLY A 174 2.78 11.65 9.23
C GLY A 174 2.15 10.28 9.47
N LYS A 175 2.78 9.52 10.37
CA LYS A 175 2.38 8.14 10.70
C LYS A 175 0.95 8.04 11.27
N GLU A 176 0.50 9.05 12.03
CA GLU A 176 -0.85 9.02 12.64
C GLU A 176 -1.97 8.94 11.59
N LYS A 177 -1.74 9.53 10.41
CA LYS A 177 -2.69 9.47 9.30
C LYS A 177 -2.83 8.07 8.70
N MET A 178 -1.80 7.26 8.80
CA MET A 178 -1.78 5.92 8.22
C MET A 178 -2.85 5.01 8.84
N ARG A 179 -3.26 5.23 10.09
CA ARG A 179 -4.37 4.47 10.71
C ARG A 179 -5.66 4.53 9.89
N THR A 180 -6.00 5.70 9.35
CA THR A 180 -7.19 5.87 8.51
C THR A 180 -7.07 5.09 7.20
N PHE A 181 -5.93 5.19 6.52
CA PHE A 181 -5.69 4.50 5.25
C PHE A 181 -5.65 2.98 5.42
N LEU A 182 -4.90 2.50 6.43
CA LEU A 182 -4.75 1.07 6.70
C LEU A 182 -6.07 0.45 7.16
N LYS A 183 -6.84 1.15 8.02
CA LYS A 183 -8.18 0.72 8.40
C LYS A 183 -9.10 0.59 7.19
N LYS A 184 -9.09 1.57 6.29
CA LYS A 184 -9.88 1.51 5.06
C LYS A 184 -9.47 0.33 4.20
N ALA A 185 -8.18 0.12 3.99
CA ALA A 185 -7.67 -1.02 3.23
C ALA A 185 -8.10 -2.36 3.85
N LEU A 186 -8.04 -2.49 5.18
CA LEU A 186 -8.52 -3.68 5.89
C LEU A 186 -10.02 -3.89 5.73
N ASP A 187 -10.83 -2.85 5.92
CA ASP A 187 -12.29 -2.92 5.78
C ASP A 187 -12.66 -3.32 4.33
N ASP A 188 -12.01 -2.73 3.33
CA ASP A 188 -12.23 -3.03 1.92
C ASP A 188 -11.80 -4.48 1.58
N TYR A 189 -10.66 -4.95 2.10
CA TYR A 189 -10.22 -6.34 1.95
C TYR A 189 -11.25 -7.32 2.53
N LEU A 190 -11.65 -7.11 3.77
CA LEU A 190 -12.61 -8.01 4.45
C LEU A 190 -13.98 -7.99 3.79
N MET A 191 -14.45 -6.83 3.33
CA MET A 191 -15.72 -6.69 2.63
C MET A 191 -15.69 -7.40 1.27
N GLN A 192 -14.70 -7.08 0.43
CA GLN A 192 -14.63 -7.63 -0.94
C GLN A 192 -14.38 -9.13 -0.93
N ARG A 193 -13.63 -9.64 0.06
CA ARG A 193 -13.42 -11.05 0.29
C ARG A 193 -14.72 -11.83 0.44
N THR A 194 -15.78 -11.22 1.00
CA THR A 194 -17.08 -11.87 1.16
C THR A 194 -17.81 -12.11 -0.16
N PHE A 195 -17.42 -11.43 -1.23
CA PHE A 195 -17.98 -11.57 -2.58
C PHE A 195 -17.16 -12.51 -3.49
N GLU A 196 -16.06 -13.09 -2.98
CA GLU A 196 -15.23 -14.01 -3.77
C GLU A 196 -16.04 -15.26 -4.17
N ARG A 197 -16.08 -15.54 -5.47
CA ARG A 197 -16.88 -16.63 -6.06
C ARG A 197 -16.06 -17.84 -6.49
N LYS A 198 -14.74 -17.64 -6.63
CA LYS A 198 -13.83 -18.71 -7.01
C LYS A 198 -13.13 -19.24 -5.76
N ARG A 199 -11.90 -18.85 -5.59
CA ARG A 199 -11.08 -19.17 -4.41
C ARG A 199 -10.21 -17.96 -4.10
N GLU A 200 -9.97 -17.72 -2.84
CA GLU A 200 -8.96 -16.76 -2.41
C GLU A 200 -7.57 -17.37 -2.62
N ASN A 201 -6.65 -16.61 -3.19
CA ASN A 201 -5.26 -17.03 -3.29
C ASN A 201 -4.40 -16.32 -2.23
N PRO A 202 -3.30 -16.93 -1.77
CA PRO A 202 -2.26 -16.21 -1.06
C PRO A 202 -1.73 -15.03 -1.90
N LEU A 203 -1.23 -13.98 -1.26
CA LEU A 203 -0.77 -12.78 -1.95
C LEU A 203 0.26 -13.11 -3.04
N MET A 204 1.23 -13.97 -2.74
CA MET A 204 2.30 -14.36 -3.66
C MET A 204 1.80 -15.11 -4.90
N TYR A 205 0.59 -15.66 -4.83
CA TYR A 205 -0.06 -16.43 -5.92
C TYR A 205 -1.37 -15.81 -6.37
N ASN A 206 -1.54 -14.50 -6.18
CA ASN A 206 -2.74 -13.79 -6.55
C ASN A 206 -3.08 -13.97 -8.04
N ASP A 207 -4.36 -14.20 -8.34
CA ASP A 207 -4.93 -14.40 -9.69
C ASP A 207 -5.69 -13.16 -10.16
N GLY A 208 -5.06 -11.99 -10.09
CA GLY A 208 -5.67 -10.71 -10.51
C GLY A 208 -6.80 -10.22 -9.60
N GLN A 209 -6.94 -10.76 -8.39
CA GLN A 209 -7.98 -10.40 -7.44
C GLN A 209 -7.69 -9.05 -6.79
N GLY A 210 -8.48 -8.02 -7.12
CA GLY A 210 -8.24 -6.64 -6.71
C GLY A 210 -8.04 -6.48 -5.20
N TYR A 211 -8.94 -7.04 -4.39
CA TYR A 211 -8.86 -6.94 -2.93
C TYR A 211 -7.61 -7.60 -2.32
N ILE A 212 -6.96 -8.50 -3.07
CA ILE A 212 -5.69 -9.11 -2.64
C ILE A 212 -4.53 -8.20 -3.01
N HIS A 213 -4.37 -7.83 -4.29
CA HIS A 213 -3.19 -7.07 -4.68
C HIS A 213 -3.23 -5.61 -4.25
N TYR A 214 -4.39 -4.93 -4.25
CA TYR A 214 -4.47 -3.55 -3.75
C TYR A 214 -4.48 -3.50 -2.22
N GLN A 215 -5.52 -4.06 -1.58
CA GLN A 215 -5.74 -3.87 -0.16
C GLN A 215 -4.80 -4.74 0.69
N LYS A 216 -4.83 -6.07 0.53
CA LYS A 216 -3.95 -6.95 1.32
C LYS A 216 -2.48 -6.71 0.99
N GLY A 217 -2.15 -6.53 -0.30
CA GLY A 217 -0.77 -6.33 -0.73
C GLY A 217 -0.12 -5.09 -0.13
N SER A 218 -0.83 -3.95 -0.14
CA SER A 218 -0.33 -2.72 0.46
C SER A 218 -0.14 -2.85 1.98
N MET A 219 -1.12 -3.44 2.69
CA MET A 219 -1.03 -3.66 4.13
C MET A 219 0.13 -4.59 4.49
N VAL A 220 0.33 -5.68 3.75
CA VAL A 220 1.42 -6.64 3.99
C VAL A 220 2.78 -5.98 3.81
N LEU A 221 3.00 -5.23 2.74
CA LEU A 221 4.27 -4.55 2.50
C LEU A 221 4.51 -3.41 3.50
N TYR A 222 3.46 -2.68 3.88
CA TYR A 222 3.55 -1.67 4.92
C TYR A 222 3.91 -2.30 6.28
N ALA A 223 3.24 -3.39 6.66
CA ALA A 223 3.56 -4.13 7.88
C ALA A 223 4.99 -4.68 7.86
N MET A 224 5.46 -5.25 6.74
CA MET A 224 6.84 -5.67 6.59
C MET A 224 7.82 -4.51 6.82
N SER A 225 7.52 -3.32 6.29
CA SER A 225 8.35 -2.12 6.52
C SER A 225 8.38 -1.70 8.00
N ASP A 226 7.29 -1.91 8.73
CA ASP A 226 7.22 -1.63 10.17
C ASP A 226 7.96 -2.69 11.01
N TYR A 227 7.87 -3.97 10.64
CA TYR A 227 8.55 -5.07 11.34
C TYR A 227 10.07 -5.10 11.15
N ILE A 228 10.55 -4.93 9.93
CA ILE A 228 11.99 -5.06 9.62
C ILE A 228 12.69 -3.73 9.39
N GLY A 229 11.93 -2.64 9.32
CA GLY A 229 12.38 -1.28 9.03
C GLY A 229 12.33 -0.95 7.54
N GLU A 230 11.77 0.22 7.20
CA GLU A 230 11.62 0.69 5.81
C GLU A 230 12.92 0.65 5.02
N LYS A 231 14.01 1.18 5.58
CA LYS A 231 15.32 1.21 4.92
C LYS A 231 15.82 -0.20 4.55
N LYS A 232 15.54 -1.18 5.39
CA LYS A 232 15.97 -2.56 5.15
C LYS A 232 15.11 -3.22 4.07
N LEU A 233 13.80 -3.04 4.14
CA LEU A 233 12.87 -3.53 3.11
C LEU A 233 13.19 -2.89 1.74
N ASN A 234 13.27 -1.57 1.68
CA ASN A 234 13.58 -0.85 0.44
C ASN A 234 14.98 -1.23 -0.10
N GLY A 235 15.95 -1.50 0.77
CA GLY A 235 17.27 -1.99 0.35
C GLY A 235 17.23 -3.38 -0.32
N ALA A 236 16.35 -4.28 0.13
CA ALA A 236 16.13 -5.56 -0.52
C ALA A 236 15.39 -5.39 -1.86
N LEU A 237 14.36 -4.55 -1.89
CA LEU A 237 13.63 -4.22 -3.11
C LEU A 237 14.51 -3.52 -4.15
N LYS A 238 15.43 -2.65 -3.72
CA LYS A 238 16.43 -2.02 -4.59
C LYS A 238 17.33 -3.06 -5.26
N LYS A 239 17.87 -4.00 -4.50
CA LYS A 239 18.69 -5.11 -5.05
C LYS A 239 17.90 -5.96 -6.03
N TYR A 240 16.62 -6.20 -5.72
CA TYR A 240 15.74 -6.91 -6.63
C TYR A 240 15.55 -6.11 -7.94
N VAL A 241 15.22 -4.81 -7.88
CA VAL A 241 15.09 -3.95 -9.06
C VAL A 241 16.39 -3.94 -9.88
N GLU A 242 17.56 -3.73 -9.23
CA GLU A 242 18.86 -3.74 -9.90
C GLU A 242 19.12 -5.04 -10.68
N LYS A 243 18.62 -6.17 -10.18
CA LYS A 243 18.78 -7.48 -10.83
C LYS A 243 17.87 -7.70 -12.02
N VAL A 244 16.61 -7.16 -11.96
CA VAL A 244 15.56 -7.54 -12.92
C VAL A 244 15.05 -6.39 -13.79
N GLN A 245 15.46 -5.14 -13.53
CA GLN A 245 15.01 -4.00 -14.32
C GLN A 245 15.38 -4.17 -15.80
N PHE A 246 14.43 -3.84 -16.68
CA PHE A 246 14.60 -3.89 -18.13
C PHE A 246 15.08 -5.24 -18.69
N GLN A 247 14.88 -6.34 -17.95
CA GLN A 247 15.30 -7.64 -18.43
C GLN A 247 14.51 -8.09 -19.66
N ASN A 248 15.15 -8.91 -20.50
CA ASN A 248 14.44 -9.67 -21.53
C ASN A 248 13.78 -10.91 -20.90
N PRO A 249 12.80 -11.55 -21.60
CA PRO A 249 12.27 -12.82 -21.14
C PRO A 249 13.38 -13.89 -20.89
N PRO A 250 13.21 -14.73 -19.90
CA PRO A 250 12.05 -14.89 -19.02
C PRO A 250 11.96 -13.77 -17.99
N TYR A 251 10.74 -13.28 -17.76
CA TYR A 251 10.50 -12.22 -16.78
C TYR A 251 10.47 -12.76 -15.35
N THR A 252 10.67 -11.86 -14.38
CA THR A 252 10.69 -12.15 -12.96
C THR A 252 9.30 -12.51 -12.40
N THR A 253 9.26 -13.10 -11.21
CA THR A 253 8.04 -13.51 -10.52
C THR A 253 7.93 -12.91 -9.12
N SER A 254 6.74 -12.97 -8.52
CA SER A 254 6.53 -12.61 -7.12
C SER A 254 7.40 -13.41 -6.16
N ILE A 255 7.70 -14.68 -6.48
CA ILE A 255 8.58 -15.55 -5.70
C ILE A 255 9.98 -14.96 -5.63
N ASP A 256 10.50 -14.43 -6.74
CA ASP A 256 11.84 -13.82 -6.78
C ASP A 256 11.89 -12.59 -5.86
N MET A 257 10.86 -11.74 -5.88
CA MET A 257 10.79 -10.57 -5.02
C MET A 257 10.68 -10.97 -3.54
N VAL A 258 9.81 -11.90 -3.20
CA VAL A 258 9.63 -12.39 -1.81
C VAL A 258 10.92 -13.00 -1.28
N ASN A 259 11.70 -13.73 -2.12
CA ASN A 259 13.00 -14.26 -1.72
C ASN A 259 13.98 -13.14 -1.32
N HIS A 260 14.03 -12.01 -2.03
CA HIS A 260 14.86 -10.87 -1.63
C HIS A 260 14.41 -10.23 -0.30
N ILE A 261 13.11 -10.17 -0.04
CA ILE A 261 12.56 -9.73 1.26
C ILE A 261 12.95 -10.73 2.36
N LYS A 262 12.84 -12.03 2.07
CA LYS A 262 13.18 -13.11 3.00
C LYS A 262 14.65 -13.08 3.43
N GLU A 263 15.57 -12.80 2.53
CA GLU A 263 17.01 -12.69 2.81
C GLU A 263 17.35 -11.62 3.87
N VAL A 264 16.58 -10.54 3.95
CA VAL A 264 16.82 -9.45 4.90
C VAL A 264 15.93 -9.54 6.16
N THR A 265 14.99 -10.48 6.18
CA THR A 265 14.08 -10.69 7.31
C THR A 265 14.79 -11.46 8.41
N PRO A 266 14.86 -10.98 9.65
CA PRO A 266 15.48 -11.70 10.76
C PRO A 266 14.83 -13.08 11.00
N ASP A 267 15.61 -14.06 11.47
CA ASP A 267 15.11 -15.42 11.76
C ASP A 267 13.87 -15.44 12.66
N SER A 268 13.84 -14.57 13.66
CA SER A 268 12.70 -14.43 14.59
C SER A 268 11.41 -13.94 13.92
N LEU A 269 11.50 -13.38 12.71
CA LEU A 269 10.40 -12.81 11.93
C LEU A 269 10.13 -13.58 10.63
N GLN A 270 10.85 -14.67 10.36
CA GLN A 270 10.66 -15.47 9.12
C GLN A 270 9.23 -16.03 8.98
N TYR A 271 8.52 -16.23 10.09
CA TYR A 271 7.12 -16.67 10.07
C TYR A 271 6.22 -15.66 9.34
N LEU A 272 6.55 -14.36 9.31
CA LEU A 272 5.79 -13.33 8.60
C LEU A 272 5.78 -13.56 7.09
N ILE A 273 6.88 -14.07 6.52
CA ILE A 273 6.93 -14.40 5.09
C ILE A 273 5.87 -15.46 4.78
N HIS A 274 5.84 -16.53 5.57
CA HIS A 274 4.87 -17.60 5.40
C HIS A 274 3.42 -17.13 5.62
N ASP A 275 3.18 -16.38 6.69
CA ASP A 275 1.82 -15.94 7.05
C ASP A 275 1.26 -14.87 6.12
N MET A 276 2.08 -13.93 5.66
CA MET A 276 1.62 -12.77 4.91
C MET A 276 1.64 -12.98 3.39
N PHE A 277 2.61 -13.76 2.86
CA PHE A 277 2.77 -13.94 1.42
C PHE A 277 2.32 -15.31 0.92
N GLU A 278 2.61 -16.39 1.67
CA GLU A 278 2.47 -17.77 1.20
C GLU A 278 1.15 -18.42 1.60
N THR A 279 0.42 -17.84 2.57
CA THR A 279 -0.82 -18.40 3.12
C THR A 279 -1.92 -17.35 3.29
N ILE A 280 -3.14 -17.82 3.52
CA ILE A 280 -4.29 -16.98 3.86
C ILE A 280 -4.41 -16.98 5.39
N THR A 281 -3.61 -16.16 6.03
CA THR A 281 -3.58 -16.02 7.49
C THR A 281 -4.26 -14.72 7.90
N LEU A 282 -5.11 -14.80 8.91
CA LEU A 282 -5.86 -13.69 9.49
C LEU A 282 -5.71 -13.68 11.00
N TYR A 283 -5.85 -12.50 11.58
CA TYR A 283 -5.79 -12.28 13.02
C TYR A 283 -7.14 -11.76 13.51
N LYS A 284 -7.50 -12.15 14.73
CA LYS A 284 -8.59 -11.56 15.49
C LYS A 284 -8.00 -10.98 16.75
N ASN A 285 -7.56 -9.75 16.67
CA ASN A 285 -7.01 -8.99 17.78
C ASN A 285 -8.15 -8.21 18.44
N ARG A 286 -8.37 -8.39 19.75
CA ARG A 286 -9.49 -7.79 20.44
C ARG A 286 -9.08 -7.22 21.79
N LEU A 287 -9.31 -5.92 22.00
CA LEU A 287 -9.30 -5.33 23.33
C LEU A 287 -10.49 -5.84 24.13
N VAL A 288 -10.23 -6.49 25.25
CA VAL A 288 -11.29 -6.99 26.17
C VAL A 288 -11.66 -5.90 27.16
N LYS A 289 -10.63 -5.29 27.78
CA LYS A 289 -10.82 -4.25 28.78
C LYS A 289 -9.58 -3.34 28.85
N ALA A 290 -9.83 -2.07 29.03
CA ALA A 290 -8.80 -1.10 29.42
C ALA A 290 -9.30 -0.24 30.57
N LYS A 291 -8.44 0.00 31.58
CA LYS A 291 -8.73 0.86 32.71
C LYS A 291 -7.55 1.78 32.96
N SER A 292 -7.83 3.08 33.03
CA SER A 292 -6.84 4.09 33.40
C SER A 292 -7.05 4.55 34.83
N THR A 293 -5.97 4.63 35.61
CA THR A 293 -5.98 5.09 37.01
C THR A 293 -4.90 6.15 37.20
N LYS A 294 -5.28 7.33 37.70
CA LYS A 294 -4.33 8.41 37.99
C LYS A 294 -3.51 8.05 39.25
N LEU A 295 -2.21 8.11 39.15
CA LEU A 295 -1.26 7.85 40.25
C LEU A 295 -0.96 9.13 41.06
N LYS A 296 -0.45 8.96 42.27
CA LYS A 296 -0.06 10.07 43.16
C LYS A 296 1.01 11.01 42.58
N ASN A 297 1.85 10.49 41.67
CA ASN A 297 2.90 11.25 40.97
C ASN A 297 2.38 11.98 39.70
N GLY A 298 1.07 11.99 39.46
CA GLY A 298 0.44 12.66 38.34
C GLY A 298 0.40 11.85 37.06
N LYS A 299 1.12 10.73 36.94
CA LYS A 299 1.08 9.79 35.79
C LYS A 299 -0.19 8.95 35.81
N TYR A 300 -0.40 8.16 34.74
CA TYR A 300 -1.54 7.27 34.64
C TYR A 300 -1.07 5.83 34.41
N GLN A 301 -1.57 4.94 35.27
CA GLN A 301 -1.46 3.51 35.07
C GLN A 301 -2.60 3.04 34.14
N VAL A 302 -2.28 2.27 33.13
CA VAL A 302 -3.24 1.71 32.17
C VAL A 302 -3.13 0.19 32.24
N ASP A 303 -4.19 -0.44 32.75
CA ASP A 303 -4.31 -1.91 32.80
C ASP A 303 -5.11 -2.36 31.57
N ILE A 304 -4.53 -3.26 30.78
CA ILE A 304 -5.03 -3.68 29.48
C ILE A 304 -5.19 -5.20 29.49
N GLU A 305 -6.39 -5.68 29.16
CA GLU A 305 -6.70 -7.08 28.92
C GLU A 305 -7.10 -7.25 27.45
N PHE A 306 -6.47 -8.17 26.74
CA PHE A 306 -6.72 -8.35 25.31
C PHE A 306 -6.55 -9.81 24.88
N GLU A 307 -7.18 -10.15 23.76
CA GLU A 307 -7.09 -11.43 23.07
C GLU A 307 -6.40 -11.28 21.72
N VAL A 308 -5.54 -12.24 21.40
CA VAL A 308 -4.95 -12.40 20.07
C VAL A 308 -5.25 -13.81 19.60
N SER A 309 -5.94 -13.93 18.46
CA SER A 309 -6.17 -15.20 17.81
C SER A 309 -5.69 -15.15 16.38
N LYS A 310 -4.99 -16.18 15.96
CA LYS A 310 -4.50 -16.38 14.60
C LYS A 310 -5.22 -17.57 14.00
N TYR A 311 -5.69 -17.44 12.78
CA TYR A 311 -6.36 -18.53 12.08
C TYR A 311 -5.99 -18.54 10.61
N ARG A 312 -6.12 -19.71 10.00
CA ARG A 312 -5.89 -19.92 8.58
C ARG A 312 -7.18 -20.23 7.86
N ASN A 313 -7.25 -19.74 6.65
CA ASN A 313 -8.29 -20.12 5.72
C ASN A 313 -7.71 -21.00 4.63
N ASP A 314 -8.53 -21.89 4.09
CA ASP A 314 -8.25 -22.46 2.78
C ASP A 314 -8.69 -21.52 1.66
N ASP A 315 -8.44 -21.92 0.44
CA ASP A 315 -8.76 -21.17 -0.77
C ASP A 315 -10.28 -20.97 -1.01
N GLN A 316 -11.12 -21.69 -0.28
CA GLN A 316 -12.58 -21.58 -0.32
C GLN A 316 -13.14 -20.77 0.86
N GLY A 317 -12.27 -20.12 1.64
CA GLY A 317 -12.65 -19.31 2.77
C GLY A 317 -13.03 -20.09 4.03
N LYS A 318 -12.81 -21.42 4.06
CA LYS A 318 -13.08 -22.22 5.22
C LYS A 318 -12.06 -21.95 6.32
N ILE A 319 -12.54 -21.64 7.50
CA ILE A 319 -11.70 -21.25 8.64
C ILE A 319 -11.24 -22.52 9.39
N TYR A 320 -9.94 -22.57 9.68
CA TYR A 320 -9.33 -23.54 10.55
C TYR A 320 -9.05 -22.88 11.91
N TYR A 321 -9.84 -23.22 12.92
CA TYR A 321 -9.65 -22.72 14.26
C TYR A 321 -8.52 -23.47 14.96
N GLY A 322 -7.69 -22.71 15.70
CA GLY A 322 -6.58 -23.26 16.43
C GLY A 322 -6.92 -23.51 17.90
N GLU A 323 -6.42 -24.60 18.46
CA GLU A 323 -6.31 -24.83 19.90
C GLU A 323 -4.86 -24.68 20.33
N HIS A 324 -4.62 -24.03 21.48
CA HIS A 324 -3.29 -23.96 22.05
C HIS A 324 -2.87 -25.30 22.66
N VAL A 325 -1.74 -25.82 22.21
CA VAL A 325 -1.04 -26.94 22.81
C VAL A 325 0.37 -26.45 23.16
N GLY A 326 0.56 -25.98 24.38
CA GLY A 326 1.78 -25.27 24.77
C GLY A 326 1.93 -23.96 23.99
N ASP A 327 3.12 -23.74 23.38
CA ASP A 327 3.43 -22.56 22.57
C ASP A 327 2.93 -22.68 21.11
N THR A 328 2.24 -23.75 20.77
CA THR A 328 1.79 -24.04 19.40
C THR A 328 0.29 -23.90 19.30
N LEU A 329 -0.15 -23.13 18.28
CA LEU A 329 -1.55 -23.07 17.90
C LEU A 329 -1.84 -24.18 16.92
N SER A 330 -2.70 -25.13 17.33
CA SER A 330 -3.14 -26.25 16.52
C SER A 330 -4.51 -25.96 15.92
N TYR A 331 -4.69 -26.10 14.62
CA TYR A 331 -5.92 -25.82 13.92
C TYR A 331 -6.77 -27.09 13.78
N LYS A 332 -8.00 -27.04 14.27
CA LYS A 332 -9.03 -28.06 14.02
C LYS A 332 -10.07 -27.54 13.05
N ASN A 333 -10.50 -28.39 12.17
CA ASN A 333 -11.67 -28.14 11.36
C ASN A 333 -12.88 -28.82 12.03
N ASP A 334 -13.93 -28.08 12.36
CA ASP A 334 -15.13 -28.57 13.03
C ASP A 334 -15.86 -29.70 12.28
N LYS A 335 -15.55 -29.92 11.01
CA LYS A 335 -16.23 -30.90 10.15
C LYS A 335 -15.36 -32.01 9.57
N MET A 336 -14.04 -31.99 9.78
CA MET A 336 -13.14 -33.02 9.28
C MET A 336 -12.22 -33.52 10.39
N LYS A 337 -12.11 -34.83 10.51
CA LYS A 337 -11.04 -35.53 11.27
C LYS A 337 -9.68 -35.38 10.54
N SER A 338 -9.36 -34.19 10.08
CA SER A 338 -8.17 -33.90 9.27
C SER A 338 -7.00 -33.41 10.12
N PRO A 339 -5.76 -33.60 9.64
CA PRO A 339 -4.59 -33.31 10.44
C PRO A 339 -4.57 -31.86 10.92
N VAL A 340 -4.23 -31.71 12.15
CA VAL A 340 -4.01 -30.45 12.85
C VAL A 340 -2.83 -29.76 12.18
N LEU A 341 -3.05 -28.61 11.55
CA LEU A 341 -1.97 -27.73 11.14
C LEU A 341 -1.52 -26.94 12.37
N SER A 342 -0.40 -27.35 12.96
CA SER A 342 0.17 -26.63 14.08
C SER A 342 0.93 -25.40 13.59
N VAL A 343 0.55 -24.23 14.06
CA VAL A 343 1.26 -22.98 13.78
C VAL A 343 1.64 -22.34 15.11
N PRO A 344 2.92 -22.06 15.37
CA PRO A 344 3.33 -21.41 16.60
C PRO A 344 2.70 -20.01 16.69
N LEU A 345 2.04 -19.70 17.80
CA LEU A 345 1.69 -18.32 18.13
C LEU A 345 2.90 -17.67 18.82
N LYS A 346 3.80 -17.08 18.03
CA LYS A 346 4.99 -16.35 18.50
C LYS A 346 5.06 -15.00 17.81
N ASP A 347 3.90 -14.34 17.74
CA ASP A 347 3.68 -13.15 16.93
C ASP A 347 4.01 -11.89 17.74
N TYR A 348 4.54 -10.88 17.07
CA TYR A 348 4.75 -9.57 17.66
C TYR A 348 3.56 -8.68 17.32
N ILE A 349 2.85 -8.21 18.33
CA ILE A 349 1.64 -7.40 18.22
C ILE A 349 1.85 -6.05 18.88
N ASP A 350 1.52 -4.96 18.21
CA ASP A 350 1.62 -3.63 18.77
C ASP A 350 0.54 -3.35 19.81
N ILE A 351 0.95 -2.76 20.93
CA ILE A 351 0.04 -2.18 21.92
C ILE A 351 0.23 -0.69 21.92
N GLY A 352 -0.83 0.04 21.57
CA GLY A 352 -0.83 1.49 21.48
C GLY A 352 -1.68 2.13 22.59
N ILE A 353 -1.21 3.25 23.14
CA ILE A 353 -1.98 4.12 24.02
C ILE A 353 -1.90 5.54 23.46
N PHE A 354 -3.04 6.17 23.28
CA PHE A 354 -3.15 7.47 22.64
C PHE A 354 -3.90 8.47 23.53
N THR A 355 -3.68 9.75 23.27
CA THR A 355 -4.43 10.85 23.88
C THR A 355 -4.88 11.83 22.80
N GLU A 356 -5.91 12.61 23.09
CA GLU A 356 -6.30 13.74 22.25
C GLU A 356 -5.63 15.02 22.75
N GLU A 357 -5.02 15.77 21.83
CA GLU A 357 -4.53 17.13 22.06
C GLU A 357 -5.21 18.09 21.09
N THR A 358 -5.49 19.30 21.57
CA THR A 358 -6.00 20.37 20.68
C THR A 358 -4.83 21.19 20.15
N VAL A 359 -4.61 21.15 18.85
CA VAL A 359 -3.58 21.92 18.15
C VAL A 359 -4.25 22.83 17.15
N ASN A 360 -4.08 24.14 17.27
CA ASN A 360 -4.71 25.15 16.42
C ASN A 360 -6.25 24.99 16.32
N GLY A 361 -6.91 24.71 17.45
CA GLY A 361 -8.37 24.54 17.52
C GLY A 361 -8.90 23.18 17.01
N LYS A 362 -8.06 22.33 16.44
CA LYS A 362 -8.43 20.99 15.97
C LYS A 362 -7.92 19.92 16.94
N LYS A 363 -8.76 18.89 17.20
CA LYS A 363 -8.35 17.72 17.96
C LYS A 363 -7.40 16.87 17.11
N LYS A 364 -6.28 16.49 17.72
CA LYS A 364 -5.31 15.54 17.11
C LYS A 364 -5.04 14.40 18.08
N THR A 365 -5.05 13.20 17.56
CA THR A 365 -4.59 12.01 18.30
C THR A 365 -3.07 12.07 18.42
N LYS A 366 -2.57 11.81 19.61
CA LYS A 366 -1.13 11.75 19.92
C LYS A 366 -0.79 10.44 20.59
N GLU A 367 0.26 9.83 20.12
CA GLU A 367 0.83 8.63 20.71
C GLU A 367 1.46 8.94 22.08
N LEU A 368 1.07 8.21 23.11
CA LEU A 368 1.71 8.18 24.42
C LEU A 368 2.61 6.96 24.59
N TYR A 369 2.27 5.88 23.92
CA TYR A 369 2.98 4.61 23.97
C TYR A 369 2.63 3.76 22.74
N LEU A 370 3.65 3.16 22.13
CA LEU A 370 3.48 2.17 21.06
C LEU A 370 4.67 1.21 21.11
N GLN A 371 4.42 -0.07 21.43
CA GLN A 371 5.47 -1.09 21.44
C GLN A 371 4.95 -2.45 21.05
N LYS A 372 5.81 -3.24 20.40
CA LYS A 372 5.56 -4.62 20.01
C LYS A 372 5.81 -5.58 21.16
N TYR A 373 4.80 -6.37 21.48
CA TYR A 373 4.87 -7.45 22.47
C TYR A 373 4.87 -8.80 21.77
N LYS A 374 5.78 -9.69 22.20
CA LYS A 374 5.77 -11.08 21.75
C LYS A 374 4.62 -11.82 22.42
N ILE A 375 3.63 -12.20 21.64
CA ILE A 375 2.43 -12.88 22.09
C ILE A 375 2.56 -14.38 21.84
N THR A 376 2.36 -15.18 22.90
CA THR A 376 2.45 -16.66 22.85
C THR A 376 1.20 -17.34 23.36
N LYS A 377 0.17 -16.57 23.77
CA LYS A 377 -1.11 -17.09 24.29
C LYS A 377 -2.26 -16.18 23.90
N ILE A 378 -3.47 -16.72 23.90
CA ILE A 378 -4.69 -15.99 23.47
C ILE A 378 -4.98 -14.82 24.43
N PHE A 379 -5.07 -15.09 25.72
CA PHE A 379 -5.40 -14.08 26.73
C PHE A 379 -4.15 -13.43 27.32
N ASN A 380 -4.11 -12.11 27.27
CA ASN A 380 -2.97 -11.32 27.71
C ASN A 380 -3.42 -10.20 28.64
N LYS A 381 -2.58 -9.89 29.64
CA LYS A 381 -2.75 -8.76 30.54
C LYS A 381 -1.41 -8.02 30.66
N ILE A 382 -1.47 -6.72 30.48
CA ILE A 382 -0.29 -5.85 30.65
C ILE A 382 -0.68 -4.57 31.42
N THR A 383 0.28 -3.99 32.09
CA THR A 383 0.14 -2.71 32.79
C THR A 383 1.21 -1.76 32.27
N ILE A 384 0.82 -0.58 31.82
CA ILE A 384 1.69 0.43 31.24
C ILE A 384 1.47 1.75 32.00
N ILE A 385 2.55 2.52 32.22
CA ILE A 385 2.48 3.85 32.83
C ILE A 385 2.76 4.88 31.75
N VAL A 386 1.86 5.86 31.61
CA VAL A 386 1.98 6.98 30.67
C VAL A 386 1.92 8.33 31.41
N ASP A 387 2.49 9.36 30.82
CA ASP A 387 2.62 10.68 31.45
C ASP A 387 1.35 11.53 31.39
N LYS A 388 0.45 11.25 30.44
CA LYS A 388 -0.81 11.99 30.24
C LYS A 388 -2.01 11.06 30.33
N LYS A 389 -3.20 11.65 30.58
CA LYS A 389 -4.46 10.90 30.58
C LYS A 389 -4.71 10.29 29.19
N PRO A 390 -4.84 8.96 29.08
CA PRO A 390 -5.17 8.33 27.80
C PRO A 390 -6.63 8.55 27.44
N SER A 391 -6.90 8.66 26.13
CA SER A 391 -8.24 8.68 25.53
C SER A 391 -8.57 7.36 24.83
N GLU A 392 -7.54 6.65 24.32
CA GLU A 392 -7.70 5.44 23.50
C GLU A 392 -6.60 4.42 23.80
N VAL A 393 -6.95 3.13 23.70
CA VAL A 393 -6.03 1.98 23.72
C VAL A 393 -6.30 1.11 22.50
N GLY A 394 -5.26 0.77 21.76
CA GLY A 394 -5.32 -0.08 20.56
C GLY A 394 -4.49 -1.35 20.71
N VAL A 395 -5.02 -2.45 20.18
CA VAL A 395 -4.28 -3.69 19.95
C VAL A 395 -4.06 -3.78 18.45
N ASP A 396 -2.80 -3.75 18.02
CA ASP A 396 -2.38 -3.72 16.63
C ASP A 396 -2.98 -2.52 15.84
N PRO A 397 -2.75 -1.29 16.29
CA PRO A 397 -3.49 -0.14 15.79
C PRO A 397 -3.10 0.32 14.38
N TYR A 398 -2.02 -0.23 13.80
CA TYR A 398 -1.49 0.13 12.48
C TYR A 398 -1.37 -1.05 11.50
N ASN A 399 -1.65 -2.29 11.91
CA ASN A 399 -1.46 -3.47 11.06
C ASN A 399 -2.72 -4.34 10.95
#